data_8b6345e28a50e65d1ef2dbcef8b149d9
#
_entry.id   8b6345e28a50e65d1ef2dbcef8b149d9
#
_cell.length_a   1.000
_cell.length_b   1.000
_cell.length_c   1.000
_cell.angle_alpha   90.00
_cell.angle_beta   90.00
_cell.angle_gamma   90.00
#
_symmetry.space_group_name_H-M   'P 1'
#
loop_
_entity.id
_entity.type
_entity.pdbx_description
1 polymer ?
#
loop_
_entity_poly.entity_id
_entity_poly.type
_entity_poly.pdbx_seq_one_letter_code
_entity_poly.pdbx_strand_id
1 'polypeptide(L)'
;NFFLLLVTLCLCIFAQAQMLSVYELSSPNGQLVLTVENGRVLQYSLSLEGRSVIHPSAICMTMQNGNIWGKNGEVVGTSTSSTSEKVYPVAGNYRELTDHYNELSLKFKDGYSVIFRMYNEGMAYRFCGNLPEQDSLIVVDEEASFNLADDPAVILPETTNFTAWELSNVLYEGISKIEEHKYGITPTLFTNKVQNVRVVVAESDLNNYPGMYLRKEDGKMKGYWATYPKTIEMGSWGNFITVVKERENYLARTAGNHAFPWRMAIVAKDDKELLTNEMIYLLAKPQQIKDTDWIRPGKATWEWWHCAILEKAPFPSGHQNLSTQMYKYYIDFASENKIPYLLVDAGWSNVFNHADLNKNIDIKEVIRYGKEKKVGVWLWTVAATLFQHPHCYLDSISKWGAVGVKIDFFDRDDAQIIPQYENLAKACAERHLMVDFHGCSKPTGLHRAYPNILSYEAIRCAECFKWDTTSNPDYQLQCIFARMLGGGIDYTPGSMRNSTLEKFKPIDPGLPSSLGTRSHELALFVVLSAPFASLCDSPDEYRKYPDILKLSLIHISEPTRPEPIS
;
A
#
# COMPACT_ATOMS: atom_id res chain seq x y z
N ASN A 1 78.76 -26.76 24.71
CA ASN A 1 77.80 -27.31 23.73
C ASN A 1 76.40 -27.25 24.30
N PHE A 2 75.70 -26.15 23.96
CA PHE A 2 74.29 -25.96 24.26
C PHE A 2 73.51 -26.32 23.03
N PHE A 3 72.63 -27.33 23.10
CA PHE A 3 71.62 -27.62 22.07
C PHE A 3 70.34 -26.85 22.42
N LEU A 4 70.05 -25.88 21.60
CA LEU A 4 68.81 -25.13 21.69
C LEU A 4 67.75 -25.90 20.93
N LEU A 5 66.75 -26.47 21.64
CA LEU A 5 65.61 -27.16 21.05
C LEU A 5 64.50 -26.10 20.72
N LEU A 6 64.38 -25.77 19.45
CA LEU A 6 63.33 -24.89 18.97
C LEU A 6 62.01 -25.70 18.78
N VAL A 7 61.12 -25.60 19.75
CA VAL A 7 59.74 -26.16 19.59
C VAL A 7 58.91 -25.17 18.82
N THR A 8 58.72 -25.45 17.53
CA THR A 8 57.82 -24.69 16.68
C THR A 8 56.37 -25.15 16.99
N LEU A 9 55.63 -24.33 17.74
CA LEU A 9 54.22 -24.51 18.01
C LEU A 9 53.44 -24.14 16.76
N CYS A 10 53.09 -25.08 15.91
CA CYS A 10 52.13 -24.92 14.84
C CYS A 10 50.74 -24.78 15.46
N LEU A 11 50.29 -23.55 15.67
CA LEU A 11 48.88 -23.24 15.90
C LEU A 11 48.14 -23.50 14.59
N CYS A 12 47.62 -24.70 14.42
CA CYS A 12 46.58 -24.97 13.41
C CYS A 12 45.30 -24.25 13.84
N ILE A 13 45.12 -23.04 13.34
CA ILE A 13 43.81 -22.38 13.35
C ILE A 13 42.93 -23.21 12.39
N PHE A 14 42.19 -24.17 12.93
CA PHE A 14 41.04 -24.75 12.22
C PHE A 14 40.02 -23.63 12.07
N ALA A 15 40.14 -22.85 11.01
CA ALA A 15 38.98 -22.14 10.51
C ALA A 15 37.95 -23.24 10.10
N GLN A 16 36.97 -23.49 10.95
CA GLN A 16 35.80 -24.28 10.58
C GLN A 16 35.19 -23.58 9.39
N ALA A 17 35.53 -24.01 8.18
CA ALA A 17 34.83 -23.55 6.98
C ALA A 17 33.38 -24.01 7.15
N GLN A 18 32.50 -23.07 7.38
CA GLN A 18 31.06 -23.36 7.40
C GLN A 18 30.71 -24.01 6.06
N MET A 19 30.20 -25.23 6.10
CA MET A 19 29.80 -25.94 4.87
C MET A 19 28.67 -25.14 4.21
N LEU A 20 28.84 -24.81 2.95
CA LEU A 20 27.79 -24.20 2.12
C LEU A 20 26.67 -25.22 1.96
N SER A 21 25.48 -24.91 2.43
CA SER A 21 24.27 -25.68 2.17
C SER A 21 23.44 -24.98 1.12
N VAL A 22 23.01 -25.72 0.10
CA VAL A 22 22.22 -25.19 -1.03
C VAL A 22 20.86 -25.89 -1.05
N TYR A 23 19.80 -25.09 -1.21
CA TYR A 23 18.42 -25.55 -1.29
C TYR A 23 17.80 -24.98 -2.56
N GLU A 24 17.00 -25.75 -3.25
CA GLU A 24 16.24 -25.33 -4.43
C GLU A 24 14.74 -25.43 -4.18
N LEU A 25 13.99 -24.46 -4.65
CA LEU A 25 12.54 -24.43 -4.59
C LEU A 25 11.99 -23.92 -5.92
N SER A 26 11.21 -24.75 -6.60
CA SER A 26 10.58 -24.36 -7.86
C SER A 26 9.18 -23.80 -7.64
N SER A 27 8.72 -22.92 -8.53
CA SER A 27 7.31 -22.55 -8.63
C SER A 27 6.45 -23.76 -8.99
N PRO A 28 5.14 -23.74 -8.70
CA PRO A 28 4.25 -24.87 -9.02
C PRO A 28 4.30 -25.30 -10.49
N ASN A 29 4.46 -24.37 -11.43
CA ASN A 29 4.62 -24.64 -12.87
C ASN A 29 6.06 -24.98 -13.31
N GLY A 30 7.03 -24.92 -12.38
CA GLY A 30 8.44 -25.23 -12.64
C GLY A 30 9.22 -24.20 -13.44
N GLN A 31 8.63 -23.06 -13.81
CA GLN A 31 9.32 -22.04 -14.64
C GLN A 31 10.28 -21.16 -13.83
N LEU A 32 9.92 -20.81 -12.61
CA LEU A 32 10.77 -20.08 -11.68
C LEU A 32 11.48 -21.06 -10.73
N VAL A 33 12.77 -20.87 -10.54
CA VAL A 33 13.58 -21.64 -9.58
C VAL A 33 14.34 -20.66 -8.68
N LEU A 34 14.10 -20.82 -7.38
CA LEU A 34 14.80 -20.13 -6.31
C LEU A 34 15.91 -21.04 -5.81
N THR A 35 17.14 -20.55 -5.77
CA THR A 35 18.27 -21.19 -5.11
C THR A 35 18.59 -20.41 -3.83
N VAL A 36 18.59 -21.09 -2.69
CA VAL A 36 18.95 -20.51 -1.37
C VAL A 36 20.26 -21.12 -0.92
N GLU A 37 21.23 -20.26 -0.64
CA GLU A 37 22.56 -20.65 -0.18
C GLU A 37 22.79 -20.19 1.27
N ASN A 38 23.01 -21.14 2.17
CA ASN A 38 23.38 -20.86 3.57
C ASN A 38 24.87 -21.09 3.76
N GLY A 39 25.64 -20.02 3.66
CA GLY A 39 27.07 -19.96 3.89
C GLY A 39 27.40 -18.96 5.01
N ARG A 40 28.41 -18.11 4.78
CA ARG A 40 28.71 -16.99 5.70
C ARG A 40 27.54 -16.03 5.86
N VAL A 41 26.80 -15.81 4.77
CA VAL A 41 25.57 -15.03 4.73
C VAL A 41 24.53 -15.86 4.00
N LEU A 42 23.31 -15.85 4.50
CA LEU A 42 22.17 -16.42 3.80
C LEU A 42 21.86 -15.54 2.58
N GLN A 43 21.80 -16.16 1.41
CA GLN A 43 21.51 -15.47 0.17
C GLN A 43 20.58 -16.30 -0.70
N TYR A 44 19.91 -15.63 -1.61
CA TYR A 44 19.05 -16.26 -2.60
C TYR A 44 19.39 -15.76 -4.00
N SER A 45 19.08 -16.58 -5.00
CA SER A 45 19.05 -16.19 -6.41
C SER A 45 17.80 -16.74 -7.07
N LEU A 46 17.35 -16.09 -8.14
CA LEU A 46 16.11 -16.46 -8.85
C LEU A 46 16.38 -16.57 -10.34
N SER A 47 15.92 -17.66 -10.94
CA SER A 47 15.96 -17.86 -12.40
C SER A 47 14.56 -18.11 -12.97
N LEU A 48 14.33 -17.64 -14.18
CA LEU A 48 13.15 -17.91 -15.01
C LEU A 48 13.58 -18.72 -16.23
N GLU A 49 13.08 -19.94 -16.35
CA GLU A 49 13.39 -20.83 -17.49
C GLU A 49 14.91 -21.01 -17.69
N GLY A 50 15.65 -21.10 -16.58
CA GLY A 50 17.11 -21.27 -16.57
C GLY A 50 17.92 -19.98 -16.78
N ARG A 51 17.29 -18.81 -16.98
CA ARG A 51 17.96 -17.51 -17.10
C ARG A 51 17.91 -16.78 -15.75
N SER A 52 19.05 -16.25 -15.31
CA SER A 52 19.10 -15.51 -14.04
C SER A 52 18.30 -14.20 -14.13
N VAL A 53 17.36 -14.01 -13.20
CA VAL A 53 16.56 -12.78 -13.02
C VAL A 53 17.10 -11.97 -11.85
N ILE A 54 17.47 -12.66 -10.77
CA ILE A 54 18.10 -12.08 -9.58
C ILE A 54 19.36 -12.90 -9.26
N HIS A 55 20.50 -12.23 -9.28
CA HIS A 55 21.77 -12.80 -8.86
C HIS A 55 21.84 -12.98 -7.33
N PRO A 56 22.84 -13.72 -6.78
CA PRO A 56 22.96 -13.92 -5.35
C PRO A 56 22.79 -12.62 -4.55
N SER A 57 21.77 -12.61 -3.71
CA SER A 57 21.27 -11.45 -2.96
C SER A 57 21.20 -11.80 -1.47
N ALA A 58 21.96 -11.07 -0.65
CA ALA A 58 22.06 -11.33 0.78
C ALA A 58 20.81 -10.88 1.54
N ILE A 59 20.48 -11.65 2.58
CA ILE A 59 19.40 -11.33 3.51
C ILE A 59 19.86 -11.60 4.95
N CYS A 60 19.69 -10.60 5.82
CA CYS A 60 19.95 -10.78 7.25
C CYS A 60 19.19 -9.75 8.10
N MET A 61 19.06 -10.03 9.39
CA MET A 61 18.49 -9.10 10.38
C MET A 61 19.46 -8.96 11.56
N THR A 62 19.84 -7.75 11.89
CA THR A 62 20.71 -7.42 13.01
C THR A 62 19.86 -7.12 14.24
N MET A 63 20.06 -7.89 15.31
CA MET A 63 19.38 -7.70 16.58
C MET A 63 20.21 -6.83 17.53
N GLN A 64 19.54 -6.11 18.44
CA GLN A 64 20.21 -5.23 19.42
C GLN A 64 21.20 -5.98 20.34
N ASN A 65 20.97 -7.25 20.61
CA ASN A 65 21.86 -8.10 21.42
C ASN A 65 23.14 -8.53 20.68
N GLY A 66 23.34 -8.08 19.43
CA GLY A 66 24.50 -8.39 18.59
C GLY A 66 24.34 -9.64 17.72
N ASN A 67 23.26 -10.41 17.86
CA ASN A 67 22.96 -11.53 16.97
C ASN A 67 22.59 -11.01 15.57
N ILE A 68 23.05 -11.69 14.54
CA ILE A 68 22.71 -11.39 13.15
C ILE A 68 22.09 -12.65 12.54
N TRP A 69 20.75 -12.68 12.42
CA TRP A 69 20.03 -13.73 11.75
C TRP A 69 20.36 -13.71 10.25
N GLY A 70 20.60 -14.89 9.68
CA GLY A 70 21.07 -15.01 8.29
C GLY A 70 22.59 -14.88 8.11
N LYS A 71 23.38 -14.72 9.20
CA LYS A 71 24.84 -14.69 9.14
C LYS A 71 25.43 -15.81 10.00
N ASN A 72 26.25 -16.68 9.38
CA ASN A 72 26.85 -17.87 10.02
C ASN A 72 25.82 -18.76 10.74
N GLY A 73 24.57 -18.81 10.25
CA GLY A 73 23.49 -19.55 10.89
C GLY A 73 23.59 -21.06 10.67
N GLU A 74 23.43 -21.87 11.74
CA GLU A 74 23.35 -23.32 11.67
C GLU A 74 21.89 -23.74 11.43
N VAL A 75 21.61 -24.35 10.27
CA VAL A 75 20.28 -24.91 9.97
C VAL A 75 20.12 -26.22 10.70
N VAL A 76 19.14 -26.31 11.59
CA VAL A 76 18.82 -27.50 12.41
C VAL A 76 17.57 -28.24 11.94
N GLY A 77 16.85 -27.72 10.98
CA GLY A 77 15.69 -28.37 10.39
C GLY A 77 15.27 -27.69 9.09
N THR A 78 14.76 -28.52 8.18
CA THR A 78 14.21 -28.08 6.89
C THR A 78 12.86 -28.74 6.66
N SER A 79 11.92 -28.01 6.06
CA SER A 79 10.67 -28.59 5.59
C SER A 79 10.25 -27.95 4.28
N THR A 80 9.60 -28.74 3.43
CA THR A 80 8.97 -28.28 2.20
C THR A 80 7.51 -28.65 2.20
N SER A 81 6.68 -27.78 1.62
CA SER A 81 5.24 -28.05 1.44
C SER A 81 4.74 -27.42 0.14
N SER A 82 3.55 -27.82 -0.29
CA SER A 82 2.83 -27.20 -1.39
C SER A 82 1.40 -26.92 -0.93
N THR A 83 0.92 -25.74 -1.27
CA THR A 83 -0.44 -25.28 -0.95
C THR A 83 -1.17 -24.91 -2.23
N SER A 84 -2.46 -25.24 -2.30
CA SER A 84 -3.37 -24.80 -3.36
C SER A 84 -4.76 -24.64 -2.74
N GLU A 85 -5.08 -23.42 -2.33
CA GLU A 85 -6.33 -23.10 -1.63
C GLU A 85 -7.10 -22.00 -2.35
N LYS A 86 -8.44 -22.05 -2.24
CA LYS A 86 -9.31 -21.00 -2.76
C LYS A 86 -9.46 -19.87 -1.74
N VAL A 87 -9.30 -18.65 -2.21
CA VAL A 87 -9.50 -17.42 -1.43
C VAL A 87 -10.61 -16.61 -2.10
N TYR A 88 -11.54 -16.09 -1.31
CA TYR A 88 -12.72 -15.37 -1.79
C TYR A 88 -12.68 -13.93 -1.28
N PRO A 89 -12.13 -12.99 -2.07
CA PRO A 89 -12.10 -11.57 -1.69
C PRO A 89 -13.52 -11.01 -1.51
N VAL A 90 -13.72 -10.20 -0.48
CA VAL A 90 -15.01 -9.53 -0.21
C VAL A 90 -15.23 -8.38 -1.15
N ALA A 91 -14.15 -7.67 -1.51
CA ALA A 91 -14.13 -6.55 -2.44
C ALA A 91 -12.92 -6.65 -3.37
N GLY A 92 -12.98 -6.05 -4.54
CA GLY A 92 -11.91 -6.09 -5.55
C GLY A 92 -12.38 -6.72 -6.86
N ASN A 93 -11.42 -7.07 -7.72
CA ASN A 93 -11.67 -7.51 -9.09
C ASN A 93 -12.01 -8.98 -9.23
N TYR A 94 -11.70 -9.78 -8.21
CA TYR A 94 -11.82 -11.22 -8.29
C TYR A 94 -12.83 -11.75 -7.28
N ARG A 95 -13.66 -12.71 -7.73
CA ARG A 95 -14.55 -13.48 -6.86
C ARG A 95 -13.82 -14.59 -6.14
N GLU A 96 -12.83 -15.15 -6.81
CA GLU A 96 -12.07 -16.29 -6.38
C GLU A 96 -10.63 -16.13 -6.86
N LEU A 97 -9.70 -16.30 -5.95
CA LEU A 97 -8.27 -16.41 -6.22
C LEU A 97 -7.81 -17.81 -5.82
N THR A 98 -6.70 -18.25 -6.40
CA THR A 98 -6.07 -19.51 -5.96
C THR A 98 -4.73 -19.16 -5.32
N ASP A 99 -4.60 -19.40 -4.02
CA ASP A 99 -3.35 -19.27 -3.28
C ASP A 99 -2.52 -20.54 -3.52
N HIS A 100 -1.69 -20.53 -4.57
CA HIS A 100 -0.93 -21.71 -5.03
C HIS A 100 0.56 -21.43 -5.03
N TYR A 101 1.25 -22.07 -4.09
CA TYR A 101 2.69 -21.90 -3.91
C TYR A 101 3.37 -23.18 -3.40
N ASN A 102 4.68 -23.26 -3.62
CA ASN A 102 5.57 -24.17 -2.91
C ASN A 102 6.32 -23.37 -1.83
N GLU A 103 6.57 -24.00 -0.69
CA GLU A 103 7.21 -23.38 0.47
C GLU A 103 8.43 -24.20 0.92
N LEU A 104 9.50 -23.47 1.26
CA LEU A 104 10.68 -23.99 1.97
C LEU A 104 10.83 -23.24 3.29
N SER A 105 10.92 -23.97 4.40
CA SER A 105 11.22 -23.42 5.72
C SER A 105 12.57 -23.91 6.20
N LEU A 106 13.46 -22.99 6.57
CA LEU A 106 14.75 -23.26 7.18
C LEU A 106 14.70 -22.82 8.65
N LYS A 107 14.82 -23.78 9.57
CA LYS A 107 14.87 -23.53 11.01
C LYS A 107 16.31 -23.44 11.47
N PHE A 108 16.65 -22.34 12.14
CA PHE A 108 17.98 -22.08 12.65
C PHE A 108 18.10 -22.32 14.16
N LYS A 109 19.27 -22.73 14.59
CA LYS A 109 19.59 -23.03 15.99
C LYS A 109 19.37 -21.84 16.93
N ASP A 110 19.61 -20.62 16.42
CA ASP A 110 19.56 -19.37 17.19
C ASP A 110 18.13 -18.84 17.40
N GLY A 111 17.12 -19.69 17.28
CA GLY A 111 15.73 -19.36 17.63
C GLY A 111 15.01 -18.53 16.58
N TYR A 112 15.29 -18.73 15.31
CA TYR A 112 14.55 -18.12 14.20
C TYR A 112 14.36 -19.12 13.05
N SER A 113 13.47 -18.78 12.13
CA SER A 113 13.30 -19.47 10.85
C SER A 113 13.28 -18.46 9.71
N VAL A 114 13.61 -18.94 8.51
CA VAL A 114 13.36 -18.20 7.27
C VAL A 114 12.47 -19.04 6.38
N ILE A 115 11.36 -18.43 5.94
CA ILE A 115 10.38 -19.09 5.08
C ILE A 115 10.47 -18.48 3.71
N PHE A 116 10.57 -19.33 2.67
CA PHE A 116 10.54 -18.95 1.27
C PHE A 116 9.29 -19.51 0.62
N ARG A 117 8.59 -18.72 -0.19
CA ARG A 117 7.46 -19.16 -1.02
C ARG A 117 7.74 -18.88 -2.48
N MET A 118 7.40 -19.84 -3.31
CA MET A 118 7.46 -19.71 -4.78
C MET A 118 6.07 -19.83 -5.35
N TYR A 119 5.60 -18.75 -5.94
CA TYR A 119 4.41 -18.67 -6.78
C TYR A 119 4.80 -18.82 -8.26
N ASN A 120 3.83 -19.04 -9.13
CA ASN A 120 4.10 -18.97 -10.58
C ASN A 120 4.52 -17.57 -11.04
N GLU A 121 4.11 -16.57 -10.28
CA GLU A 121 4.28 -15.14 -10.55
C GLU A 121 5.42 -14.50 -9.77
N GLY A 122 6.21 -15.26 -9.00
CA GLY A 122 7.30 -14.69 -8.23
C GLY A 122 7.72 -15.46 -6.99
N MET A 123 8.57 -14.82 -6.19
CA MET A 123 9.08 -15.35 -4.93
C MET A 123 8.82 -14.40 -3.77
N ALA A 124 8.73 -14.95 -2.56
CA ALA A 124 8.73 -14.17 -1.34
C ALA A 124 9.53 -14.87 -0.25
N TYR A 125 10.10 -14.10 0.69
CA TYR A 125 10.69 -14.63 1.91
C TYR A 125 10.32 -13.77 3.12
N ARG A 126 10.35 -14.39 4.30
CA ARG A 126 10.23 -13.70 5.59
C ARG A 126 11.07 -14.36 6.67
N PHE A 127 11.51 -13.57 7.62
CA PHE A 127 12.04 -14.07 8.88
C PHE A 127 10.91 -14.30 9.87
N CYS A 128 11.08 -15.29 10.77
CA CYS A 128 10.17 -15.56 11.87
C CYS A 128 10.99 -15.81 13.14
N GLY A 129 10.68 -15.10 14.22
CA GLY A 129 11.19 -15.41 15.54
C GLY A 129 10.55 -16.70 16.06
N ASN A 130 11.34 -17.56 16.69
CA ASN A 130 10.88 -18.81 17.32
C ASN A 130 11.18 -18.80 18.83
N LEU A 131 11.28 -17.61 19.42
CA LEU A 131 11.46 -17.41 20.85
C LEU A 131 10.10 -17.31 21.56
N PRO A 132 10.06 -17.43 22.90
CA PRO A 132 8.82 -17.21 23.65
C PRO A 132 8.19 -15.85 23.35
N GLU A 133 6.85 -15.78 23.33
CA GLU A 133 6.10 -14.55 22.98
C GLU A 133 6.44 -13.39 23.91
N GLN A 134 6.69 -13.65 25.20
CA GLN A 134 7.06 -12.65 26.19
C GLN A 134 8.46 -12.06 25.99
N ASP A 135 9.30 -12.69 25.20
CA ASP A 135 10.62 -12.17 24.86
C ASP A 135 10.49 -10.99 23.89
N SER A 136 11.38 -10.03 24.01
CA SER A 136 11.41 -8.86 23.13
C SER A 136 12.53 -8.98 22.10
N LEU A 137 12.19 -8.86 20.84
CA LEU A 137 13.13 -8.71 19.74
C LEU A 137 13.23 -7.25 19.36
N ILE A 138 14.45 -6.70 19.38
CA ILE A 138 14.73 -5.34 18.89
C ILE A 138 15.61 -5.48 17.65
N VAL A 139 15.03 -5.13 16.48
CA VAL A 139 15.73 -5.16 15.20
C VAL A 139 16.40 -3.81 14.97
N VAL A 140 17.72 -3.82 14.83
CA VAL A 140 18.51 -2.61 14.60
C VAL A 140 18.63 -2.32 13.12
N ASP A 141 18.81 -3.37 12.29
CA ASP A 141 19.01 -3.25 10.86
C ASP A 141 18.54 -4.51 10.13
N GLU A 142 18.15 -4.35 8.87
CA GLU A 142 17.78 -5.45 7.97
C GLU A 142 18.51 -5.27 6.63
N GLU A 143 19.16 -6.31 6.15
CA GLU A 143 19.65 -6.39 4.79
C GLU A 143 18.66 -7.20 3.95
N ALA A 144 18.01 -6.55 2.99
CA ALA A 144 17.18 -7.15 1.97
C ALA A 144 17.72 -6.70 0.61
N SER A 145 18.62 -7.48 0.03
CA SER A 145 19.26 -7.16 -1.24
C SER A 145 18.47 -7.72 -2.42
N PHE A 146 18.44 -6.96 -3.53
CA PHE A 146 17.85 -7.33 -4.81
C PHE A 146 18.87 -7.03 -5.92
N ASN A 147 19.70 -8.02 -6.24
CA ASN A 147 20.74 -7.90 -7.25
C ASN A 147 20.22 -8.30 -8.62
N LEU A 148 19.47 -7.39 -9.25
CA LEU A 148 18.77 -7.65 -10.52
C LEU A 148 19.75 -7.81 -11.69
N ALA A 149 19.45 -8.74 -12.60
CA ALA A 149 20.28 -9.02 -13.77
C ALA A 149 20.13 -7.95 -14.84
N ASP A 150 21.18 -7.76 -15.67
CA ASP A 150 21.20 -6.99 -16.91
C ASP A 150 20.84 -5.49 -16.80
N ASP A 151 21.08 -4.86 -15.65
CA ASP A 151 20.88 -3.41 -15.42
C ASP A 151 19.49 -2.91 -15.90
N PRO A 152 18.37 -3.39 -15.34
CA PRO A 152 17.04 -3.10 -15.84
C PRO A 152 16.67 -1.62 -15.69
N ALA A 153 15.82 -1.11 -16.60
CA ALA A 153 15.18 0.19 -16.47
C ALA A 153 14.25 0.21 -15.23
N VAL A 154 14.12 1.35 -14.57
CA VAL A 154 13.44 1.48 -13.28
C VAL A 154 12.38 2.57 -13.32
N ILE A 155 11.19 2.27 -12.82
CA ILE A 155 10.19 3.26 -12.42
C ILE A 155 10.29 3.35 -10.88
N LEU A 156 10.90 4.42 -10.38
CA LEU A 156 11.15 4.64 -8.96
C LEU A 156 10.28 5.80 -8.45
N PRO A 157 9.32 5.55 -7.57
CA PRO A 157 8.65 6.63 -6.82
C PRO A 157 9.64 7.21 -5.80
N GLU A 158 10.51 8.15 -6.29
CA GLU A 158 11.66 8.67 -5.54
C GLU A 158 11.22 9.63 -4.44
N THR A 159 11.88 9.53 -3.29
CA THR A 159 11.65 10.42 -2.14
C THR A 159 12.96 10.78 -1.46
N THR A 160 12.92 11.84 -0.64
CA THR A 160 14.02 12.28 0.20
C THR A 160 13.71 12.18 1.69
N ASN A 161 12.54 11.67 2.05
CA ASN A 161 12.09 11.55 3.44
C ASN A 161 11.14 10.35 3.62
N PHE A 162 10.68 10.10 4.84
CA PHE A 162 9.76 9.02 5.19
C PHE A 162 8.36 9.56 5.57
N THR A 163 7.89 10.61 4.92
CA THR A 163 6.68 11.32 5.36
C THR A 163 5.58 11.46 4.30
N ALA A 164 5.84 11.17 3.03
CA ALA A 164 4.86 11.32 1.97
C ALA A 164 4.92 10.17 0.96
N TRP A 165 3.76 9.75 0.46
CA TRP A 165 3.61 8.71 -0.57
C TRP A 165 2.95 9.23 -1.85
N GLU A 166 2.55 10.50 -1.88
CA GLU A 166 2.08 11.21 -3.06
C GLU A 166 3.27 11.66 -3.92
N LEU A 167 4.02 10.70 -4.43
CA LEU A 167 5.29 10.90 -5.11
C LEU A 167 5.16 10.82 -6.63
N SER A 168 5.92 11.64 -7.32
CA SER A 168 6.15 11.48 -8.75
C SER A 168 7.10 10.31 -9.01
N ASN A 169 6.88 9.61 -10.13
CA ASN A 169 7.79 8.58 -10.57
C ASN A 169 8.98 9.17 -11.33
N VAL A 170 10.18 8.71 -11.01
CA VAL A 170 11.39 8.98 -11.78
C VAL A 170 11.73 7.75 -12.63
N LEU A 171 11.95 7.99 -13.93
CA LEU A 171 12.31 6.93 -14.87
C LEU A 171 13.82 6.91 -15.08
N TYR A 172 14.42 5.77 -14.81
CA TYR A 172 15.83 5.52 -15.06
C TYR A 172 16.00 4.44 -16.12
N GLU A 173 16.91 4.64 -17.04
CA GLU A 173 17.19 3.67 -18.11
C GLU A 173 17.91 2.41 -17.63
N GLY A 174 18.47 2.43 -16.42
CA GLY A 174 19.12 1.34 -15.71
C GLY A 174 19.37 1.70 -14.26
N ILE A 175 19.54 0.71 -13.40
CA ILE A 175 19.95 0.90 -12.00
C ILE A 175 21.28 1.68 -11.95
N SER A 176 22.17 1.45 -12.93
CA SER A 176 23.44 2.17 -13.04
C SER A 176 23.29 3.69 -13.16
N LYS A 177 22.13 4.17 -13.61
CA LYS A 177 21.82 5.61 -13.77
C LYS A 177 21.27 6.27 -12.51
N ILE A 178 20.86 5.49 -11.53
CA ILE A 178 20.45 6.01 -10.21
C ILE A 178 21.72 6.44 -9.47
N GLU A 179 21.71 7.62 -8.84
CA GLU A 179 22.81 8.05 -7.97
C GLU A 179 22.86 7.20 -6.69
N GLU A 180 24.06 7.00 -6.13
CA GLU A 180 24.21 6.29 -4.85
C GLU A 180 23.42 6.97 -3.74
N HIS A 181 22.79 6.17 -2.88
CA HIS A 181 21.95 6.57 -1.75
C HIS A 181 20.59 7.19 -2.12
N LYS A 182 20.26 7.34 -3.39
CA LYS A 182 18.90 7.65 -3.83
C LYS A 182 17.97 6.51 -3.46
N TYR A 183 16.75 6.83 -3.02
CA TYR A 183 15.77 5.84 -2.63
C TYR A 183 14.35 6.23 -3.00
N GLY A 184 13.47 5.24 -3.08
CA GLY A 184 12.06 5.42 -3.35
C GLY A 184 11.21 4.36 -2.66
N ILE A 185 9.91 4.52 -2.73
CA ILE A 185 8.95 3.59 -2.10
C ILE A 185 8.72 2.35 -2.97
N THR A 186 8.34 1.25 -2.33
CA THR A 186 7.81 0.05 -3.00
C THR A 186 6.28 0.14 -3.16
N PRO A 187 5.65 -0.53 -4.15
CA PRO A 187 6.24 -1.37 -5.18
C PRO A 187 7.09 -0.60 -6.20
N THR A 188 8.23 -1.12 -6.58
CA THR A 188 9.14 -0.54 -7.58
C THR A 188 9.26 -1.49 -8.78
N LEU A 189 8.99 -0.98 -9.98
CA LEU A 189 9.03 -1.75 -11.23
C LEU A 189 10.39 -1.64 -11.92
N PHE A 190 10.95 -2.80 -12.24
CA PHE A 190 12.17 -2.98 -13.01
C PHE A 190 11.85 -3.70 -14.33
N THR A 191 12.27 -3.12 -15.45
CA THR A 191 12.07 -3.70 -16.79
C THR A 191 13.39 -4.14 -17.37
N ASN A 192 13.63 -5.44 -17.41
CA ASN A 192 14.78 -6.03 -18.07
C ASN A 192 14.50 -6.16 -19.57
N LYS A 193 15.03 -5.22 -20.36
CA LYS A 193 14.83 -5.17 -21.81
C LYS A 193 15.58 -6.29 -22.55
N VAL A 194 16.66 -6.83 -21.98
CA VAL A 194 17.46 -7.91 -22.58
C VAL A 194 16.70 -9.23 -22.58
N GLN A 195 16.09 -9.55 -21.45
CA GLN A 195 15.32 -10.79 -21.27
C GLN A 195 13.82 -10.61 -21.54
N ASN A 196 13.36 -9.37 -21.74
CA ASN A 196 11.95 -9.00 -21.83
C ASN A 196 11.14 -9.46 -20.60
N VAL A 197 11.67 -9.22 -19.40
CA VAL A 197 11.06 -9.59 -18.12
C VAL A 197 10.84 -8.34 -17.28
N ARG A 198 9.72 -8.32 -16.55
CA ARG A 198 9.41 -7.31 -15.53
C ARG A 198 9.64 -7.93 -14.16
N VAL A 199 10.26 -7.18 -13.27
CA VAL A 199 10.40 -7.55 -11.86
C VAL A 199 9.83 -6.42 -11.02
N VAL A 200 8.90 -6.73 -10.12
CA VAL A 200 8.42 -5.76 -9.15
C VAL A 200 8.88 -6.17 -7.77
N VAL A 201 9.68 -5.32 -7.14
CA VAL A 201 10.06 -5.51 -5.74
C VAL A 201 9.01 -4.85 -4.85
N ALA A 202 8.47 -5.63 -3.94
CA ALA A 202 7.40 -5.24 -3.03
C ALA A 202 7.53 -5.93 -1.66
N GLU A 203 6.57 -5.65 -0.79
CA GLU A 203 6.41 -6.30 0.51
C GLU A 203 4.94 -6.59 0.81
N SER A 204 4.67 -7.49 1.73
CA SER A 204 3.32 -7.81 2.21
C SER A 204 3.31 -8.15 3.69
N ASP A 205 2.12 -8.10 4.30
CA ASP A 205 1.88 -8.43 5.71
C ASP A 205 2.72 -7.57 6.65
N LEU A 206 2.68 -6.25 6.44
CA LEU A 206 3.41 -5.28 7.25
C LEU A 206 2.77 -5.20 8.65
N ASN A 207 3.43 -5.79 9.62
CA ASN A 207 2.92 -6.01 10.96
C ASN A 207 3.96 -5.57 12.01
N ASN A 208 3.69 -4.50 12.78
CA ASN A 208 4.59 -3.93 13.79
C ASN A 208 6.03 -3.70 13.29
N TYR A 209 6.17 -3.39 12.02
CA TYR A 209 7.47 -3.19 11.36
C TYR A 209 7.37 -2.04 10.34
N PRO A 210 8.45 -1.27 10.10
CA PRO A 210 8.39 -0.15 9.16
C PRO A 210 8.29 -0.63 7.71
N GLY A 211 7.65 0.19 6.88
CA GLY A 211 7.57 -0.04 5.44
C GLY A 211 8.94 0.00 4.75
N MET A 212 9.12 -0.89 3.76
CA MET A 212 10.36 -0.98 2.99
C MET A 212 10.39 0.07 1.89
N TYR A 213 11.49 0.78 1.81
CA TYR A 213 11.96 1.56 0.67
C TYR A 213 13.05 0.79 -0.06
N LEU A 214 13.35 1.15 -1.28
CA LEU A 214 14.50 0.65 -2.01
C LEU A 214 15.51 1.77 -2.20
N ARG A 215 16.74 1.55 -1.78
CA ARG A 215 17.87 2.47 -1.91
C ARG A 215 18.96 1.85 -2.77
N LYS A 216 19.57 2.66 -3.66
CA LYS A 216 20.77 2.23 -4.35
C LYS A 216 21.96 2.30 -3.40
N GLU A 217 22.68 1.19 -3.27
CA GLU A 217 23.86 1.07 -2.44
C GLU A 217 24.82 0.05 -3.04
N ASP A 218 26.08 0.44 -3.20
CA ASP A 218 27.12 -0.39 -3.86
C ASP A 218 26.69 -0.90 -5.24
N GLY A 219 26.00 -0.06 -6.01
CA GLY A 219 25.48 -0.38 -7.35
C GLY A 219 24.28 -1.34 -7.38
N LYS A 220 23.68 -1.69 -6.24
CA LYS A 220 22.55 -2.61 -6.10
C LYS A 220 21.36 -1.92 -5.45
N MET A 221 20.18 -2.50 -5.63
CA MET A 221 18.99 -2.08 -4.90
C MET A 221 18.89 -2.87 -3.59
N LYS A 222 18.81 -2.16 -2.49
CA LYS A 222 18.69 -2.73 -1.14
C LYS A 222 17.49 -2.14 -0.41
N GLY A 223 16.91 -2.90 0.49
CA GLY A 223 15.90 -2.42 1.43
C GLY A 223 16.45 -1.27 2.30
N TYR A 224 15.59 -0.31 2.60
CA TYR A 224 15.89 0.84 3.44
C TYR A 224 14.65 1.22 4.24
N TRP A 225 14.81 1.55 5.52
CA TRP A 225 13.69 1.74 6.44
C TRP A 225 13.84 2.96 7.33
N ALA A 226 12.71 3.53 7.70
CA ALA A 226 12.64 4.52 8.77
C ALA A 226 12.90 3.85 10.12
N THR A 227 13.84 4.36 10.90
CA THR A 227 14.05 3.90 12.28
C THR A 227 12.90 4.36 13.20
N TYR A 228 12.74 3.69 14.34
CA TYR A 228 11.63 3.91 15.27
C TYR A 228 11.59 5.38 15.77
N PRO A 229 10.42 6.00 15.83
CA PRO A 229 10.29 7.36 16.35
C PRO A 229 10.62 7.44 17.84
N LYS A 230 11.46 8.42 18.22
CA LYS A 230 11.76 8.74 19.61
C LYS A 230 10.92 9.92 20.11
N THR A 231 10.93 11.00 19.33
CA THR A 231 10.16 12.21 19.62
C THR A 231 9.30 12.57 18.43
N ILE A 232 8.01 12.80 18.65
CA ILE A 232 7.06 13.23 17.64
C ILE A 232 6.39 14.54 18.07
N GLU A 233 6.06 15.40 17.11
CA GLU A 233 5.32 16.63 17.31
C GLU A 233 4.25 16.78 16.24
N MET A 234 3.17 17.48 16.55
CA MET A 234 2.22 17.92 15.53
C MET A 234 2.88 18.97 14.66
N GLY A 235 2.76 18.84 13.35
CA GLY A 235 3.36 19.76 12.41
C GLY A 235 2.83 19.58 11.00
N SER A 236 3.29 20.40 10.07
CA SER A 236 2.94 20.37 8.64
C SER A 236 1.42 20.39 8.34
N TRP A 237 1.04 20.87 7.17
CA TRP A 237 -0.37 20.91 6.70
C TRP A 237 -1.38 21.35 7.78
N GLY A 238 -1.16 22.51 8.44
CA GLY A 238 -2.07 22.99 9.49
C GLY A 238 -2.03 22.19 10.80
N ASN A 239 -0.94 21.50 11.10
CA ASN A 239 -0.76 20.57 12.22
C ASN A 239 -1.60 19.28 12.12
N PHE A 240 -1.92 18.81 10.92
CA PHE A 240 -2.66 17.56 10.74
C PHE A 240 -1.77 16.30 10.86
N ILE A 241 -0.48 16.44 10.62
CA ILE A 241 0.50 15.36 10.55
C ILE A 241 1.33 15.28 11.82
N THR A 242 1.58 14.06 12.31
CA THR A 242 2.58 13.81 13.34
C THR A 242 3.97 13.69 12.72
N VAL A 243 4.83 14.68 12.98
CA VAL A 243 6.19 14.75 12.42
C VAL A 243 7.20 14.14 13.40
N VAL A 244 8.04 13.23 12.91
CA VAL A 244 9.13 12.65 13.70
C VAL A 244 10.31 13.63 13.77
N LYS A 245 10.66 14.09 14.96
CA LYS A 245 11.79 15.01 15.21
C LYS A 245 13.08 14.27 15.51
N GLU A 246 12.99 13.22 16.29
CA GLU A 246 14.13 12.36 16.64
C GLU A 246 13.73 10.91 16.44
N ARG A 247 14.71 10.11 16.05
CA ARG A 247 14.55 8.67 15.85
C ARG A 247 15.47 7.88 16.77
N GLU A 248 15.06 6.68 17.13
CA GLU A 248 15.88 5.69 17.81
C GLU A 248 16.90 5.07 16.84
N ASN A 249 17.82 4.28 17.38
CA ASN A 249 18.83 3.55 16.62
C ASN A 249 18.39 2.11 16.25
N TYR A 250 17.10 1.85 16.24
CA TYR A 250 16.52 0.55 15.86
C TYR A 250 15.29 0.75 14.98
N LEU A 251 14.92 -0.27 14.21
CA LEU A 251 13.79 -0.26 13.28
C LEU A 251 12.46 -0.57 14.00
N ALA A 252 12.47 -1.65 14.77
CA ALA A 252 11.25 -2.16 15.41
C ALA A 252 11.56 -2.89 16.73
N ARG A 253 10.54 -2.94 17.59
CA ARG A 253 10.49 -3.80 18.77
C ARG A 253 9.28 -4.72 18.64
N THR A 254 9.50 -6.03 18.68
CA THR A 254 8.45 -7.04 18.46
C THR A 254 8.50 -8.11 19.54
N ALA A 255 7.48 -8.98 19.60
CA ALA A 255 7.48 -10.18 20.41
C ALA A 255 8.49 -11.22 19.89
N GLY A 256 8.91 -12.15 20.73
CA GLY A 256 9.88 -13.19 20.39
C GLY A 256 9.45 -14.17 19.31
N ASN A 257 8.14 -14.38 19.14
CA ASN A 257 7.51 -15.23 18.13
C ASN A 257 7.00 -14.48 16.90
N HIS A 258 7.50 -13.25 16.67
CA HIS A 258 7.02 -12.39 15.60
C HIS A 258 7.36 -12.93 14.21
N ALA A 259 6.37 -12.88 13.31
CA ALA A 259 6.58 -13.09 11.88
C ALA A 259 6.77 -11.73 11.19
N PHE A 260 7.95 -11.51 10.63
CA PHE A 260 8.32 -10.26 9.98
C PHE A 260 7.63 -10.15 8.60
N PRO A 261 7.54 -8.96 7.99
CA PRO A 261 6.92 -8.79 6.69
C PRO A 261 7.54 -9.66 5.60
N TRP A 262 6.74 -10.05 4.61
CA TRP A 262 7.24 -10.68 3.41
C TRP A 262 8.00 -9.67 2.55
N ARG A 263 9.21 -10.02 2.12
CA ARG A 263 9.95 -9.36 1.04
C ARG A 263 9.76 -10.18 -0.21
N MET A 264 9.45 -9.54 -1.33
CA MET A 264 9.03 -10.28 -2.51
C MET A 264 9.53 -9.66 -3.81
N ALA A 265 9.67 -10.51 -4.81
CA ALA A 265 9.91 -10.14 -6.19
C ALA A 265 8.84 -10.82 -7.06
N ILE A 266 7.95 -10.02 -7.63
CA ILE A 266 7.00 -10.45 -8.66
C ILE A 266 7.75 -10.48 -9.98
N VAL A 267 7.58 -11.54 -10.77
CA VAL A 267 8.22 -11.74 -12.06
C VAL A 267 7.15 -11.94 -13.14
N ALA A 268 7.17 -11.12 -14.16
CA ALA A 268 6.20 -11.16 -15.27
C ALA A 268 6.92 -11.14 -16.62
N LYS A 269 6.40 -11.90 -17.57
CA LYS A 269 6.92 -11.95 -18.95
C LYS A 269 6.40 -10.80 -19.80
N ASP A 270 5.24 -10.25 -19.42
CA ASP A 270 4.67 -9.06 -20.06
C ASP A 270 3.90 -8.20 -19.04
N ASP A 271 3.49 -7.00 -19.48
CA ASP A 271 2.80 -6.04 -18.63
C ASP A 271 1.39 -6.51 -18.20
N LYS A 272 0.75 -7.39 -18.98
CA LYS A 272 -0.60 -7.90 -18.67
C LYS A 272 -0.59 -8.80 -17.44
N GLU A 273 0.48 -9.58 -17.25
CA GLU A 273 0.63 -10.44 -16.06
C GLU A 273 0.73 -9.62 -14.78
N LEU A 274 1.25 -8.38 -14.84
CA LEU A 274 1.25 -7.48 -13.69
C LEU A 274 -0.16 -7.02 -13.32
N LEU A 275 -1.03 -6.76 -14.30
CA LEU A 275 -2.41 -6.28 -14.05
C LEU A 275 -3.26 -7.28 -13.28
N THR A 276 -2.93 -8.54 -13.35
CA THR A 276 -3.69 -9.64 -12.72
C THR A 276 -2.96 -10.26 -11.53
N ASN A 277 -1.88 -9.64 -11.08
CA ASN A 277 -1.07 -10.17 -9.99
C ASN A 277 -1.65 -9.80 -8.63
N GLU A 278 -1.87 -10.80 -7.79
CA GLU A 278 -2.45 -10.65 -6.45
C GLU A 278 -1.51 -11.18 -5.33
N MET A 279 -0.22 -11.33 -5.60
CA MET A 279 0.72 -11.90 -4.62
C MET A 279 0.78 -11.10 -3.33
N ILE A 280 0.71 -9.76 -3.38
CA ILE A 280 0.71 -8.92 -2.17
C ILE A 280 -0.51 -9.25 -1.30
N TYR A 281 -1.68 -9.42 -1.93
CA TYR A 281 -2.91 -9.80 -1.24
C TYR A 281 -2.82 -11.24 -0.68
N LEU A 282 -2.36 -12.21 -1.48
CA LEU A 282 -2.29 -13.62 -1.12
C LEU A 282 -1.27 -13.91 0.01
N LEU A 283 -0.19 -13.14 0.10
CA LEU A 283 0.81 -13.25 1.17
C LEU A 283 0.37 -12.60 2.49
N ALA A 284 -0.62 -11.73 2.45
CA ALA A 284 -1.09 -11.02 3.63
C ALA A 284 -1.89 -11.92 4.59
N LYS A 285 -2.01 -11.45 5.83
CA LYS A 285 -2.81 -12.09 6.89
C LYS A 285 -4.22 -12.43 6.39
N PRO A 286 -4.72 -13.63 6.65
CA PRO A 286 -6.09 -14.02 6.28
C PRO A 286 -7.15 -13.11 6.93
N GLN A 287 -8.35 -13.11 6.34
CA GLN A 287 -9.51 -12.33 6.79
C GLN A 287 -9.80 -12.54 8.29
N GLN A 288 -9.92 -11.42 9.02
CA GLN A 288 -10.17 -11.38 10.45
C GLN A 288 -11.63 -11.06 10.79
N ILE A 289 -12.39 -10.50 9.86
CA ILE A 289 -13.80 -10.13 10.02
C ILE A 289 -14.67 -11.26 9.50
N LYS A 290 -15.60 -11.77 10.32
CA LYS A 290 -16.50 -12.88 9.92
C LYS A 290 -17.72 -12.39 9.15
N ASP A 291 -18.37 -11.34 9.64
CA ASP A 291 -19.53 -10.72 8.99
C ASP A 291 -19.07 -9.62 8.04
N THR A 292 -19.28 -9.82 6.76
CA THR A 292 -18.89 -8.87 5.70
C THR A 292 -20.06 -8.45 4.83
N ASP A 293 -21.28 -8.87 5.17
CA ASP A 293 -22.47 -8.60 4.35
C ASP A 293 -22.87 -7.12 4.31
N TRP A 294 -22.37 -6.31 5.21
CA TRP A 294 -22.55 -4.86 5.25
C TRP A 294 -21.57 -4.09 4.37
N ILE A 295 -20.45 -4.70 3.95
CA ILE A 295 -19.43 -4.08 3.11
C ILE A 295 -19.98 -4.00 1.67
N ARG A 296 -20.04 -2.79 1.13
CA ARG A 296 -20.57 -2.53 -0.21
C ARG A 296 -19.63 -1.61 -0.98
N PRO A 297 -18.88 -2.13 -1.97
CA PRO A 297 -18.15 -1.29 -2.92
C PRO A 297 -19.07 -0.31 -3.66
N GLY A 298 -18.53 0.82 -4.08
CA GLY A 298 -19.30 1.80 -4.85
C GLY A 298 -18.62 3.13 -5.03
N LYS A 299 -19.22 4.00 -5.83
CA LYS A 299 -18.75 5.36 -6.08
C LYS A 299 -19.42 6.36 -5.15
N ALA A 300 -18.70 7.46 -4.89
CA ALA A 300 -19.21 8.60 -4.12
C ALA A 300 -19.23 9.88 -4.96
N THR A 301 -20.24 10.72 -4.76
CA THR A 301 -20.11 12.15 -5.09
C THR A 301 -19.24 12.82 -4.03
N TRP A 302 -18.50 13.86 -4.43
CA TRP A 302 -17.50 14.49 -3.59
C TRP A 302 -17.34 15.95 -3.96
N GLU A 303 -17.09 16.85 -2.99
CA GLU A 303 -17.07 18.30 -3.23
C GLU A 303 -15.67 18.92 -3.26
N TRP A 304 -14.67 18.22 -2.78
CA TRP A 304 -13.34 18.80 -2.53
C TRP A 304 -12.61 19.24 -3.80
N TRP A 305 -12.57 18.38 -4.85
CA TRP A 305 -11.79 18.65 -6.04
C TRP A 305 -12.17 19.98 -6.73
N HIS A 306 -13.47 20.25 -6.88
CA HIS A 306 -13.99 21.46 -7.49
C HIS A 306 -14.36 22.54 -6.47
N CYS A 307 -13.70 22.51 -5.28
CA CYS A 307 -13.85 23.51 -4.21
C CYS A 307 -15.31 23.74 -3.78
N ALA A 308 -16.17 22.72 -3.85
CA ALA A 308 -17.61 22.79 -3.57
C ALA A 308 -18.37 23.84 -4.42
N ILE A 309 -17.81 24.25 -5.57
CA ILE A 309 -18.44 25.23 -6.47
C ILE A 309 -19.51 24.56 -7.33
N LEU A 310 -20.73 25.04 -7.20
CA LEU A 310 -21.91 24.59 -7.95
C LEU A 310 -22.43 25.78 -8.77
N GLU A 311 -22.22 25.74 -10.09
CA GLU A 311 -22.52 26.88 -10.97
C GLU A 311 -24.02 27.12 -11.16
N LYS A 312 -24.85 26.07 -10.97
CA LYS A 312 -26.30 26.12 -11.20
C LYS A 312 -27.13 25.94 -9.92
N ALA A 313 -26.50 25.82 -8.77
CA ALA A 313 -27.23 25.69 -7.51
C ALA A 313 -27.99 26.98 -7.18
N PRO A 314 -29.22 26.91 -6.68
CA PRO A 314 -30.04 28.08 -6.33
C PRO A 314 -29.68 28.67 -4.96
N PHE A 315 -28.44 28.43 -4.49
CA PHE A 315 -27.89 28.90 -3.21
C PHE A 315 -26.39 29.17 -3.33
N PRO A 316 -25.79 29.93 -2.43
CA PRO A 316 -24.34 30.13 -2.40
C PRO A 316 -23.58 28.82 -2.24
N SER A 317 -22.53 28.61 -3.04
CA SER A 317 -21.69 27.41 -3.04
C SER A 317 -20.21 27.79 -2.90
N GLY A 318 -19.32 26.79 -2.83
CA GLY A 318 -17.89 26.95 -2.53
C GLY A 318 -17.57 26.61 -1.07
N HIS A 319 -16.29 26.33 -0.76
CA HIS A 319 -15.85 25.90 0.57
C HIS A 319 -16.26 26.85 1.70
N GLN A 320 -16.35 28.15 1.44
CA GLN A 320 -16.82 29.12 2.43
C GLN A 320 -18.32 29.08 2.69
N ASN A 321 -19.10 28.36 1.86
CA ASN A 321 -20.55 28.28 1.90
C ASN A 321 -21.07 26.84 2.14
N LEU A 322 -20.24 25.97 2.73
CA LEU A 322 -20.65 24.62 3.08
C LEU A 322 -21.94 24.66 3.92
N SER A 323 -22.93 23.91 3.54
CA SER A 323 -24.24 23.92 4.20
C SER A 323 -25.00 22.60 4.03
N THR A 324 -25.94 22.35 4.93
CA THR A 324 -26.87 21.19 4.82
C THR A 324 -27.56 21.16 3.46
N GLN A 325 -27.98 22.31 2.92
CA GLN A 325 -28.66 22.41 1.63
C GLN A 325 -27.75 21.98 0.47
N MET A 326 -26.47 22.34 0.52
CA MET A 326 -25.50 21.95 -0.48
C MET A 326 -25.30 20.43 -0.51
N TYR A 327 -25.13 19.79 0.65
CA TYR A 327 -24.98 18.32 0.69
C TYR A 327 -26.25 17.58 0.27
N LYS A 328 -27.44 18.12 0.54
CA LYS A 328 -28.70 17.58 -0.02
C LYS A 328 -28.71 17.64 -1.54
N TYR A 329 -28.16 18.67 -2.15
CA TYR A 329 -28.04 18.77 -3.62
C TYR A 329 -27.14 17.68 -4.21
N TYR A 330 -26.01 17.34 -3.54
CA TYR A 330 -25.17 16.20 -3.92
C TYR A 330 -25.90 14.87 -3.74
N ILE A 331 -26.64 14.70 -2.65
CA ILE A 331 -27.44 13.50 -2.39
C ILE A 331 -28.53 13.31 -3.45
N ASP A 332 -29.24 14.38 -3.84
CA ASP A 332 -30.26 14.31 -4.89
C ASP A 332 -29.65 13.88 -6.21
N PHE A 333 -28.52 14.47 -6.61
CA PHE A 333 -27.77 14.07 -7.79
C PHE A 333 -27.32 12.61 -7.71
N ALA A 334 -26.77 12.18 -6.58
CA ALA A 334 -26.34 10.80 -6.36
C ALA A 334 -27.53 9.83 -6.49
N SER A 335 -28.66 10.14 -5.86
CA SER A 335 -29.88 9.33 -5.93
C SER A 335 -30.45 9.23 -7.34
N GLU A 336 -30.54 10.36 -8.08
CA GLU A 336 -30.97 10.44 -9.46
C GLU A 336 -30.17 9.52 -10.39
N ASN A 337 -28.87 9.42 -10.13
CA ASN A 337 -27.91 8.69 -10.96
C ASN A 337 -27.50 7.33 -10.39
N LYS A 338 -28.14 6.85 -9.30
CA LYS A 338 -27.84 5.58 -8.63
C LYS A 338 -26.39 5.49 -8.13
N ILE A 339 -25.78 6.61 -7.77
CA ILE A 339 -24.49 6.66 -7.10
C ILE A 339 -24.74 6.33 -5.63
N PRO A 340 -24.13 5.26 -5.07
CA PRO A 340 -24.50 4.78 -3.75
C PRO A 340 -24.06 5.68 -2.60
N TYR A 341 -23.11 6.60 -2.81
CA TYR A 341 -22.49 7.34 -1.73
C TYR A 341 -22.34 8.84 -1.99
N LEU A 342 -22.31 9.59 -0.90
CA LEU A 342 -21.73 10.93 -0.78
C LEU A 342 -20.56 10.85 0.20
N LEU A 343 -19.40 11.36 -0.19
CA LEU A 343 -18.30 11.66 0.71
C LEU A 343 -18.37 13.15 1.10
N VAL A 344 -18.54 13.42 2.38
CA VAL A 344 -18.44 14.75 2.97
C VAL A 344 -17.00 14.94 3.44
N ASP A 345 -16.26 15.80 2.76
CA ASP A 345 -14.86 16.09 3.04
C ASP A 345 -14.68 17.06 4.23
N ALA A 346 -13.51 17.63 4.42
CA ALA A 346 -13.18 18.54 5.52
C ALA A 346 -14.18 19.71 5.63
N GLY A 347 -14.51 20.08 6.87
CA GLY A 347 -15.36 21.25 7.15
C GLY A 347 -16.71 20.94 7.81
N TRP A 348 -17.11 19.68 7.96
CA TRP A 348 -18.34 19.31 8.69
C TRP A 348 -18.18 19.43 10.21
N SER A 349 -16.95 19.42 10.72
CA SER A 349 -16.61 19.58 12.14
C SER A 349 -15.25 20.26 12.29
N ASN A 350 -14.90 20.61 13.51
CA ASN A 350 -13.53 20.95 13.87
C ASN A 350 -12.62 19.73 13.66
N VAL A 351 -11.53 19.91 12.94
CA VAL A 351 -10.59 18.83 12.55
C VAL A 351 -9.95 18.13 13.75
N PHE A 352 -9.67 18.88 14.81
CA PHE A 352 -9.06 18.36 16.05
C PHE A 352 -10.06 17.90 17.10
N ASN A 353 -11.35 18.18 16.88
CA ASN A 353 -12.42 17.79 17.80
C ASN A 353 -13.74 17.59 17.04
N HIS A 354 -14.02 16.39 16.63
CA HIS A 354 -15.26 16.06 15.89
C HIS A 354 -16.56 16.20 16.68
N ALA A 355 -16.49 16.48 17.99
CA ALA A 355 -17.66 16.86 18.77
C ALA A 355 -18.10 18.33 18.52
N ASP A 356 -17.20 19.17 18.02
CA ASP A 356 -17.46 20.56 17.65
C ASP A 356 -17.88 20.62 16.17
N LEU A 357 -19.18 20.50 15.93
CA LEU A 357 -19.79 20.45 14.60
C LEU A 357 -19.87 21.83 13.96
N ASN A 358 -19.76 21.88 12.63
CA ASN A 358 -19.99 23.12 11.88
C ASN A 358 -21.45 23.54 12.01
N LYS A 359 -21.69 24.78 12.46
CA LYS A 359 -23.04 25.31 12.70
C LYS A 359 -23.89 25.46 11.46
N ASN A 360 -23.28 25.56 10.27
CA ASN A 360 -23.97 25.67 9.00
C ASN A 360 -24.37 24.31 8.41
N ILE A 361 -23.87 23.21 8.99
CA ILE A 361 -24.06 21.84 8.51
C ILE A 361 -24.70 21.01 9.64
N ASP A 362 -25.96 20.69 9.49
CA ASP A 362 -26.57 19.62 10.29
C ASP A 362 -26.18 18.27 9.68
N ILE A 363 -25.01 17.76 10.08
CA ILE A 363 -24.47 16.50 9.52
C ILE A 363 -25.39 15.31 9.78
N LYS A 364 -26.13 15.32 10.89
CA LYS A 364 -27.09 14.26 11.21
C LYS A 364 -28.27 14.30 10.25
N GLU A 365 -28.74 15.49 9.90
CA GLU A 365 -29.78 15.69 8.90
C GLU A 365 -29.30 15.30 7.49
N VAL A 366 -28.04 15.60 7.12
CA VAL A 366 -27.42 15.14 5.87
C VAL A 366 -27.44 13.63 5.79
N ILE A 367 -26.99 12.93 6.85
CA ILE A 367 -26.97 11.45 6.92
C ILE A 367 -28.39 10.89 6.84
N ARG A 368 -29.34 11.46 7.59
CA ARG A 368 -30.76 11.05 7.58
C ARG A 368 -31.36 11.18 6.18
N TYR A 369 -31.16 12.32 5.53
CA TYR A 369 -31.62 12.59 4.17
C TYR A 369 -30.99 11.63 3.15
N GLY A 370 -29.68 11.38 3.26
CA GLY A 370 -28.99 10.38 2.44
C GLY A 370 -29.64 9.00 2.56
N LYS A 371 -29.93 8.55 3.77
CA LYS A 371 -30.61 7.27 4.03
C LYS A 371 -31.99 7.21 3.36
N GLU A 372 -32.79 8.29 3.43
CA GLU A 372 -34.09 8.38 2.76
C GLU A 372 -33.97 8.27 1.25
N LYS A 373 -32.92 8.86 0.68
CA LYS A 373 -32.61 8.83 -0.75
C LYS A 373 -31.83 7.59 -1.19
N LYS A 374 -31.53 6.66 -0.29
CA LYS A 374 -30.71 5.46 -0.52
C LYS A 374 -29.26 5.79 -0.92
N VAL A 375 -28.72 6.88 -0.39
CA VAL A 375 -27.34 7.33 -0.55
C VAL A 375 -26.66 7.28 0.83
N GLY A 376 -25.66 6.41 0.97
CA GLY A 376 -24.85 6.33 2.19
C GLY A 376 -23.91 7.52 2.28
N VAL A 377 -23.67 8.00 3.50
CA VAL A 377 -22.78 9.16 3.73
C VAL A 377 -21.50 8.69 4.37
N TRP A 378 -20.38 9.08 3.78
CA TRP A 378 -19.02 8.94 4.33
C TRP A 378 -18.58 10.27 4.93
N LEU A 379 -17.75 10.22 5.97
CA LEU A 379 -17.20 11.41 6.61
C LEU A 379 -15.67 11.39 6.58
N TRP A 380 -15.08 12.51 6.18
CA TRP A 380 -13.65 12.72 6.26
C TRP A 380 -13.19 12.99 7.70
N THR A 381 -12.01 12.51 8.06
CA THR A 381 -11.39 12.72 9.36
C THR A 381 -9.86 12.68 9.27
N VAL A 382 -9.16 13.24 10.24
CA VAL A 382 -7.70 13.21 10.36
C VAL A 382 -7.26 12.05 11.26
N ALA A 383 -6.28 11.28 10.83
CA ALA A 383 -5.73 10.16 11.57
C ALA A 383 -5.28 10.55 12.99
N ALA A 384 -4.57 11.66 13.13
CA ALA A 384 -4.08 12.15 14.42
C ALA A 384 -5.20 12.41 15.45
N THR A 385 -6.37 12.86 15.00
CA THR A 385 -7.55 13.08 15.84
C THR A 385 -8.14 11.74 16.29
N LEU A 386 -8.22 10.77 15.40
CA LEU A 386 -8.71 9.43 15.74
C LEU A 386 -7.76 8.68 16.67
N PHE A 387 -6.42 8.84 16.55
CA PHE A 387 -5.47 8.19 17.46
C PHE A 387 -5.70 8.58 18.94
N GLN A 388 -6.18 9.79 19.19
CA GLN A 388 -6.43 10.26 20.55
C GLN A 388 -7.68 9.63 21.16
N HIS A 389 -8.78 9.53 20.37
CA HIS A 389 -10.09 9.09 20.85
C HIS A 389 -10.84 8.25 19.80
N PRO A 390 -10.28 7.13 19.30
CA PRO A 390 -10.86 6.41 18.17
C PRO A 390 -12.29 5.93 18.45
N HIS A 391 -12.51 5.34 19.62
CA HIS A 391 -13.83 4.79 19.96
C HIS A 391 -14.90 5.87 20.09
N CYS A 392 -14.61 6.99 20.76
CA CYS A 392 -15.59 8.05 20.98
C CYS A 392 -16.10 8.68 19.67
N TYR A 393 -15.20 9.00 18.75
CA TYR A 393 -15.59 9.62 17.49
C TYR A 393 -16.25 8.62 16.54
N LEU A 394 -15.70 7.41 16.40
CA LEU A 394 -16.28 6.38 15.54
C LEU A 394 -17.65 5.90 16.05
N ASP A 395 -17.87 5.82 17.38
CA ASP A 395 -19.18 5.53 17.97
C ASP A 395 -20.20 6.59 17.59
N SER A 396 -19.82 7.87 17.63
CA SER A 396 -20.70 8.98 17.27
C SER A 396 -21.05 8.93 15.79
N ILE A 397 -20.06 8.77 14.92
CA ILE A 397 -20.21 8.70 13.46
C ILE A 397 -21.12 7.53 13.04
N SER A 398 -20.86 6.34 13.59
CA SER A 398 -21.69 5.15 13.34
C SER A 398 -23.13 5.33 13.88
N LYS A 399 -23.28 5.87 15.09
CA LYS A 399 -24.60 6.12 15.69
C LYS A 399 -25.44 7.13 14.90
N TRP A 400 -24.81 8.08 14.22
CA TRP A 400 -25.53 9.00 13.31
C TRP A 400 -25.98 8.31 12.03
N GLY A 401 -25.39 7.16 11.69
CA GLY A 401 -25.76 6.34 10.53
C GLY A 401 -24.84 6.56 9.31
N ALA A 402 -23.65 7.13 9.48
CA ALA A 402 -22.64 7.13 8.44
C ALA A 402 -22.22 5.69 8.10
N VAL A 403 -21.82 5.44 6.86
CA VAL A 403 -21.49 4.11 6.35
C VAL A 403 -19.99 3.89 6.14
N GLY A 404 -19.20 4.94 6.25
CA GLY A 404 -17.75 4.87 6.09
C GLY A 404 -17.04 6.15 6.51
N VAL A 405 -15.73 6.07 6.57
CA VAL A 405 -14.83 7.17 6.90
C VAL A 405 -13.65 7.21 5.93
N LYS A 406 -13.32 8.41 5.44
CA LYS A 406 -12.04 8.72 4.80
C LYS A 406 -11.11 9.21 5.91
N ILE A 407 -10.01 8.48 6.15
CA ILE A 407 -9.06 8.78 7.22
C ILE A 407 -7.76 9.27 6.58
N ASP A 408 -7.42 10.51 6.83
CA ASP A 408 -6.40 11.24 6.11
C ASP A 408 -5.21 11.66 7.00
N PHE A 409 -4.08 12.01 6.38
CA PHE A 409 -2.90 12.56 7.01
C PHE A 409 -2.19 11.62 8.01
N PHE A 410 -1.92 10.39 7.59
CA PHE A 410 -0.98 9.51 8.30
C PHE A 410 0.47 9.92 8.06
N ASP A 411 0.82 10.08 6.80
CA ASP A 411 2.14 10.51 6.28
C ASP A 411 3.35 9.85 6.96
N ARG A 412 3.19 8.61 7.42
CA ARG A 412 4.22 7.81 8.09
C ARG A 412 3.99 6.32 7.86
N ASP A 413 5.08 5.54 7.84
CA ASP A 413 5.06 4.07 7.79
C ASP A 413 6.13 3.42 8.68
N ASP A 414 6.58 4.14 9.72
CA ASP A 414 7.45 3.56 10.75
C ASP A 414 6.70 2.55 11.64
N ALA A 415 7.45 1.77 12.41
CA ALA A 415 6.90 0.71 13.25
C ALA A 415 5.93 1.18 14.35
N GLN A 416 5.86 2.48 14.63
CA GLN A 416 4.88 3.05 15.58
C GLN A 416 3.52 3.29 14.93
N ILE A 417 3.51 3.77 13.67
CA ILE A 417 2.27 4.16 12.98
C ILE A 417 1.60 2.98 12.27
N ILE A 418 2.35 2.02 11.76
CA ILE A 418 1.80 0.88 11.02
C ILE A 418 0.70 0.13 11.79
N PRO A 419 0.84 -0.17 13.10
CA PRO A 419 -0.25 -0.80 13.85
C PRO A 419 -1.53 0.02 13.91
N GLN A 420 -1.45 1.34 13.73
CA GLN A 420 -2.63 2.21 13.79
C GLN A 420 -3.56 2.02 12.59
N TYR A 421 -3.04 1.65 11.42
CA TYR A 421 -3.87 1.27 10.27
C TYR A 421 -4.74 0.06 10.60
N GLU A 422 -4.16 -1.00 11.18
CA GLU A 422 -4.91 -2.19 11.61
C GLU A 422 -5.90 -1.86 12.74
N ASN A 423 -5.48 -1.11 13.74
CA ASN A 423 -6.32 -0.71 14.88
C ASN A 423 -7.55 0.09 14.43
N LEU A 424 -7.37 1.07 13.52
CA LEU A 424 -8.47 1.87 12.97
C LEU A 424 -9.37 1.04 12.07
N ALA A 425 -8.82 0.20 11.19
CA ALA A 425 -9.61 -0.69 10.34
C ALA A 425 -10.49 -1.62 11.19
N LYS A 426 -9.94 -2.22 12.24
CA LYS A 426 -10.68 -3.05 13.21
C LYS A 426 -11.76 -2.26 13.94
N ALA A 427 -11.41 -1.08 14.49
CA ALA A 427 -12.36 -0.25 15.21
C ALA A 427 -13.53 0.22 14.33
N CYS A 428 -13.26 0.50 13.04
CA CYS A 428 -14.27 0.79 12.03
C CYS A 428 -15.14 -0.44 11.72
N ALA A 429 -14.53 -1.61 11.55
CA ALA A 429 -15.25 -2.86 11.27
C ALA A 429 -16.23 -3.23 12.40
N GLU A 430 -15.83 -3.09 13.66
CA GLU A 430 -16.68 -3.30 14.84
C GLU A 430 -17.94 -2.41 14.84
N ARG A 431 -17.94 -1.34 14.03
CA ARG A 431 -19.03 -0.35 13.90
C ARG A 431 -19.69 -0.35 12.53
N HIS A 432 -19.38 -1.34 11.70
CA HIS A 432 -19.82 -1.43 10.31
C HIS A 432 -19.52 -0.16 9.49
N LEU A 433 -18.32 0.41 9.69
CA LEU A 433 -17.80 1.52 8.92
C LEU A 433 -16.77 1.03 7.90
N MET A 434 -16.99 1.35 6.63
CA MET A 434 -16.01 1.16 5.56
C MET A 434 -14.93 2.24 5.67
N VAL A 435 -13.74 1.97 5.12
CA VAL A 435 -12.57 2.83 5.27
C VAL A 435 -11.94 3.12 3.92
N ASP A 436 -11.56 4.36 3.73
CA ASP A 436 -10.66 4.84 2.71
C ASP A 436 -9.49 5.56 3.38
N PHE A 437 -8.25 5.11 3.14
CA PHE A 437 -7.06 5.71 3.72
C PHE A 437 -6.43 6.72 2.75
N HIS A 438 -6.25 7.96 3.22
CA HIS A 438 -5.61 9.06 2.51
C HIS A 438 -4.38 9.57 3.25
N GLY A 439 -3.51 10.35 2.56
CA GLY A 439 -2.23 10.77 3.13
C GLY A 439 -1.50 9.57 3.76
N CYS A 440 -1.55 8.43 3.13
CA CYS A 440 -1.29 7.14 3.75
C CYS A 440 -0.11 6.41 3.10
N SER A 441 0.45 5.44 3.81
CA SER A 441 1.44 4.50 3.29
C SER A 441 0.85 3.62 2.16
N LYS A 442 1.73 3.08 1.31
CA LYS A 442 1.36 2.07 0.32
C LYS A 442 0.64 0.89 0.97
N PRO A 443 -0.38 0.31 0.32
CA PRO A 443 -1.03 -0.89 0.82
C PRO A 443 -0.11 -2.11 0.72
N THR A 444 -0.14 -2.94 1.76
CA THR A 444 0.66 -4.17 1.90
C THR A 444 -0.21 -5.38 2.23
N GLY A 445 -1.45 -5.38 1.72
CA GLY A 445 -2.39 -6.48 1.87
C GLY A 445 -3.30 -6.42 3.10
N LEU A 446 -3.27 -5.37 3.92
CA LEU A 446 -4.12 -5.26 5.12
C LEU A 446 -5.63 -5.37 4.80
N HIS A 447 -6.06 -5.00 3.60
CA HIS A 447 -7.44 -5.14 3.13
C HIS A 447 -7.89 -6.60 2.94
N ARG A 448 -6.97 -7.59 2.93
CA ARG A 448 -7.32 -9.01 3.04
C ARG A 448 -7.82 -9.34 4.46
N ALA A 449 -7.09 -8.87 5.46
CA ALA A 449 -7.45 -9.09 6.87
C ALA A 449 -8.71 -8.31 7.26
N TYR A 450 -8.82 -7.08 6.78
CA TYR A 450 -9.92 -6.14 7.07
C TYR A 450 -10.55 -5.64 5.77
N PRO A 451 -11.45 -6.41 5.15
CA PRO A 451 -12.05 -6.07 3.86
C PRO A 451 -12.99 -4.85 3.89
N ASN A 452 -13.24 -4.27 5.05
CA ASN A 452 -13.86 -2.95 5.16
C ASN A 452 -12.95 -1.80 4.69
N ILE A 453 -11.65 -2.04 4.48
CA ILE A 453 -10.75 -1.10 3.80
C ILE A 453 -11.01 -1.27 2.30
N LEU A 454 -11.65 -0.27 1.68
CA LEU A 454 -12.03 -0.34 0.27
C LEU A 454 -11.00 0.29 -0.65
N SER A 455 -10.30 1.34 -0.21
CA SER A 455 -9.23 1.95 -0.99
C SER A 455 -8.17 2.67 -0.15
N TYR A 456 -7.10 3.03 -0.84
CA TYR A 456 -5.99 3.81 -0.34
C TYR A 456 -5.59 4.83 -1.40
N GLU A 457 -5.19 6.01 -1.01
CA GLU A 457 -4.55 6.96 -1.92
C GLU A 457 -3.12 6.51 -2.28
N ALA A 458 -2.14 6.88 -1.48
CA ALA A 458 -0.71 6.58 -1.64
C ALA A 458 -0.17 6.79 -3.06
N ILE A 459 -0.61 7.84 -3.72
CA ILE A 459 -0.20 8.28 -5.07
C ILE A 459 -0.54 9.77 -5.25
N ARG A 460 -0.03 10.38 -6.31
CA ARG A 460 -0.50 11.70 -6.75
C ARG A 460 -1.83 11.54 -7.50
N CYS A 461 -2.93 11.73 -6.78
CA CYS A 461 -4.28 11.59 -7.31
C CYS A 461 -4.71 12.81 -8.17
N ALA A 462 -5.96 12.85 -8.61
CA ALA A 462 -6.49 13.95 -9.43
C ALA A 462 -6.45 15.31 -8.69
N GLU A 463 -6.37 15.32 -7.36
CA GLU A 463 -6.24 16.55 -6.58
C GLU A 463 -5.01 17.38 -6.99
N CYS A 464 -3.93 16.71 -7.40
CA CYS A 464 -2.70 17.37 -7.82
C CYS A 464 -2.90 18.35 -8.98
N PHE A 465 -3.94 18.17 -9.81
CA PHE A 465 -4.29 19.13 -10.85
C PHE A 465 -4.71 20.50 -10.33
N LYS A 466 -5.02 20.62 -9.05
CA LYS A 466 -5.25 21.91 -8.39
C LYS A 466 -3.96 22.72 -8.26
N TRP A 467 -2.81 22.05 -8.22
CA TRP A 467 -1.51 22.65 -7.88
C TRP A 467 -0.45 22.51 -8.97
N ASP A 468 -0.43 21.42 -9.73
CA ASP A 468 0.63 21.14 -10.69
C ASP A 468 0.20 20.20 -11.84
N THR A 469 1.16 19.75 -12.64
CA THR A 469 0.95 18.86 -13.81
C THR A 469 1.44 17.43 -13.58
N THR A 470 1.79 17.06 -12.37
CA THR A 470 2.49 15.78 -12.11
C THR A 470 1.58 14.57 -12.19
N SER A 471 0.27 14.71 -11.93
CA SER A 471 -0.72 13.64 -12.12
C SER A 471 -1.19 13.56 -13.59
N ASN A 472 -0.24 13.53 -14.52
CA ASN A 472 -0.53 13.47 -15.97
C ASN A 472 -0.83 12.02 -16.42
N PRO A 473 -1.31 11.84 -17.69
CA PRO A 473 -1.63 10.51 -18.22
C PRO A 473 -0.49 9.50 -18.19
N ASP A 474 0.76 9.94 -18.39
CA ASP A 474 1.92 9.04 -18.32
C ASP A 474 2.15 8.52 -16.90
N TYR A 475 2.05 9.40 -15.91
CA TYR A 475 2.11 9.02 -14.50
C TYR A 475 1.00 8.03 -14.11
N GLN A 476 -0.23 8.29 -14.53
CA GLN A 476 -1.38 7.43 -14.24
C GLN A 476 -1.17 6.01 -14.80
N LEU A 477 -0.65 5.88 -16.02
CA LEU A 477 -0.31 4.59 -16.61
C LEU A 477 0.82 3.88 -15.85
N GLN A 478 1.84 4.59 -15.37
CA GLN A 478 2.91 4.00 -14.57
C GLN A 478 2.40 3.42 -13.25
N CYS A 479 1.42 4.10 -12.60
CA CYS A 479 0.82 3.63 -11.35
C CYS A 479 0.10 2.29 -11.49
N ILE A 480 -0.45 1.99 -12.65
CA ILE A 480 -1.15 0.72 -12.94
C ILE A 480 -0.21 -0.48 -12.80
N PHE A 481 1.05 -0.34 -13.24
CA PHE A 481 2.03 -1.42 -13.26
C PHE A 481 2.94 -1.47 -12.02
N ALA A 482 2.76 -0.57 -11.08
CA ALA A 482 3.53 -0.50 -9.84
C ALA A 482 2.59 -0.42 -8.62
N ARG A 483 2.08 0.78 -8.30
CA ARG A 483 1.31 1.04 -7.09
C ARG A 483 0.04 0.19 -6.97
N MET A 484 -0.66 -0.08 -8.07
CA MET A 484 -1.91 -0.83 -8.07
C MET A 484 -1.74 -2.30 -7.66
N LEU A 485 -0.53 -2.87 -7.78
CA LEU A 485 -0.22 -4.22 -7.28
C LEU A 485 -0.45 -4.37 -5.77
N GLY A 486 -0.40 -3.28 -5.01
CA GLY A 486 -0.71 -3.27 -3.58
C GLY A 486 -2.21 -3.25 -3.27
N GLY A 487 -3.06 -2.98 -4.24
CA GLY A 487 -4.52 -2.87 -4.06
C GLY A 487 -5.12 -1.59 -4.63
N GLY A 488 -6.43 -1.44 -4.50
CA GLY A 488 -7.23 -0.36 -5.05
C GLY A 488 -6.68 1.04 -4.76
N ILE A 489 -6.90 1.96 -5.71
CA ILE A 489 -6.39 3.33 -5.66
C ILE A 489 -7.57 4.31 -5.65
N ASP A 490 -7.71 5.13 -4.60
CA ASP A 490 -8.59 6.31 -4.66
C ASP A 490 -7.88 7.44 -5.42
N TYR A 491 -7.92 7.34 -6.75
CA TYR A 491 -7.38 8.35 -7.65
C TYR A 491 -8.31 9.55 -7.81
N THR A 492 -9.60 9.39 -7.50
CA THR A 492 -10.66 10.38 -7.74
C THR A 492 -10.81 10.78 -9.22
N PRO A 493 -11.01 9.81 -10.15
CA PRO A 493 -11.10 10.10 -11.58
C PRO A 493 -12.43 10.77 -11.99
N GLY A 494 -12.56 11.10 -13.28
CA GLY A 494 -13.81 11.50 -13.87
C GLY A 494 -13.97 12.99 -14.15
N SER A 495 -12.86 13.71 -14.25
CA SER A 495 -12.92 15.12 -14.65
C SER A 495 -13.52 15.29 -16.04
N MET A 496 -14.58 16.09 -16.13
CA MET A 496 -15.23 16.49 -17.37
C MET A 496 -14.62 17.79 -17.92
N ARG A 497 -13.85 18.51 -17.11
CA ARG A 497 -13.04 19.67 -17.48
C ARG A 497 -11.62 19.21 -17.79
N ASN A 498 -11.25 19.27 -19.06
CA ASN A 498 -9.95 18.79 -19.54
C ASN A 498 -9.19 19.88 -20.28
N SER A 499 -7.86 19.83 -20.17
CA SER A 499 -6.95 20.77 -20.81
C SER A 499 -5.82 20.04 -21.53
N THR A 500 -5.28 20.65 -22.58
CA THR A 500 -3.95 20.31 -23.09
C THR A 500 -2.89 20.90 -22.16
N LEU A 501 -1.68 20.33 -22.19
CA LEU A 501 -0.57 20.84 -21.35
C LEU A 501 -0.30 22.34 -21.55
N GLU A 502 -0.41 22.83 -22.79
CA GLU A 502 -0.20 24.25 -23.14
C GLU A 502 -1.24 25.19 -22.52
N LYS A 503 -2.48 24.72 -22.33
CA LYS A 503 -3.60 25.51 -21.82
C LYS A 503 -3.87 25.27 -20.33
N PHE A 504 -3.26 24.27 -19.77
CA PHE A 504 -3.46 23.89 -18.38
C PHE A 504 -2.97 25.00 -17.44
N LYS A 505 -3.78 25.31 -16.44
CA LYS A 505 -3.42 26.21 -15.34
C LYS A 505 -3.94 25.61 -14.03
N PRO A 506 -3.06 25.41 -13.04
CA PRO A 506 -3.49 25.03 -11.71
C PRO A 506 -4.42 26.10 -11.12
N ILE A 507 -5.47 25.68 -10.45
CA ILE A 507 -6.45 26.57 -9.82
C ILE A 507 -6.84 26.00 -8.46
N ASP A 508 -6.53 26.74 -7.39
CA ASP A 508 -6.99 26.46 -6.03
C ASP A 508 -7.03 27.78 -5.21
N PRO A 509 -8.20 28.23 -4.72
CA PRO A 509 -9.53 27.66 -4.95
C PRO A 509 -10.08 27.97 -6.35
N GLY A 510 -10.85 27.04 -6.91
CA GLY A 510 -11.48 27.23 -8.21
C GLY A 510 -12.07 25.95 -8.80
N LEU A 511 -12.29 25.98 -10.12
CA LEU A 511 -12.73 24.84 -10.91
C LEU A 511 -11.53 24.29 -11.69
N PRO A 512 -10.84 23.25 -11.19
CA PRO A 512 -9.68 22.70 -11.86
C PRO A 512 -10.05 21.97 -13.15
N SER A 513 -9.03 21.61 -13.92
CA SER A 513 -9.15 20.74 -15.09
C SER A 513 -8.08 19.65 -15.01
N SER A 514 -8.35 18.48 -15.56
CA SER A 514 -7.34 17.43 -15.73
C SER A 514 -6.61 17.58 -17.06
N LEU A 515 -5.41 16.98 -17.15
CA LEU A 515 -4.69 16.82 -18.40
C LEU A 515 -5.23 15.62 -19.17
N GLY A 516 -5.39 15.74 -20.49
CA GLY A 516 -5.86 14.65 -21.34
C GLY A 516 -7.27 14.86 -21.86
N THR A 517 -8.07 13.81 -21.86
CA THR A 517 -9.43 13.80 -22.44
C THR A 517 -10.45 13.18 -21.50
N ARG A 518 -11.75 13.50 -21.70
CA ARG A 518 -12.84 12.84 -20.96
C ARG A 518 -12.84 11.33 -21.13
N SER A 519 -12.51 10.84 -22.33
CA SER A 519 -12.42 9.40 -22.58
C SER A 519 -11.32 8.74 -21.76
N HIS A 520 -10.18 9.42 -21.56
CA HIS A 520 -9.12 8.97 -20.68
C HIS A 520 -9.59 8.93 -19.22
N GLU A 521 -10.21 9.99 -18.73
CA GLU A 521 -10.77 10.06 -17.38
C GLU A 521 -11.81 8.95 -17.09
N LEU A 522 -12.63 8.61 -18.10
CA LEU A 522 -13.54 7.48 -17.99
C LEU A 522 -12.83 6.13 -17.94
N ALA A 523 -11.76 5.96 -18.73
CA ALA A 523 -10.99 4.74 -18.74
C ALA A 523 -10.31 4.49 -17.37
N LEU A 524 -9.94 5.55 -16.65
CA LEU A 524 -9.35 5.42 -15.31
C LEU A 524 -10.29 4.72 -14.31
N PHE A 525 -11.60 4.87 -14.44
CA PHE A 525 -12.56 4.11 -13.61
C PHE A 525 -12.49 2.59 -13.82
N VAL A 526 -12.01 2.17 -14.97
CA VAL A 526 -11.86 0.74 -15.31
C VAL A 526 -10.49 0.24 -14.93
N VAL A 527 -9.43 0.99 -15.28
CA VAL A 527 -8.05 0.50 -15.15
C VAL A 527 -7.47 0.67 -13.75
N LEU A 528 -7.90 1.67 -12.97
CA LEU A 528 -7.42 1.89 -11.60
C LEU A 528 -8.13 1.07 -10.54
N SER A 529 -9.23 0.41 -10.90
CA SER A 529 -9.89 -0.65 -10.14
C SER A 529 -9.96 -0.45 -8.62
N ALA A 530 -10.67 0.59 -8.17
CA ALA A 530 -10.90 0.84 -6.76
C ALA A 530 -12.29 0.36 -6.30
N PRO A 531 -12.41 -0.46 -5.25
CA PRO A 531 -13.70 -0.80 -4.65
C PRO A 531 -14.48 0.41 -4.13
N PHE A 532 -13.78 1.47 -3.76
CA PHE A 532 -14.36 2.79 -3.48
C PHE A 532 -13.62 3.85 -4.31
N ALA A 533 -14.35 4.72 -4.97
CA ALA A 533 -13.79 5.82 -5.75
C ALA A 533 -14.70 7.04 -5.73
N SER A 534 -14.12 8.21 -5.51
CA SER A 534 -14.83 9.48 -5.55
C SER A 534 -14.86 10.06 -6.95
N LEU A 535 -16.02 10.59 -7.35
CA LEU A 535 -16.19 11.37 -8.57
C LEU A 535 -15.68 12.78 -8.36
N CYS A 536 -14.65 13.21 -9.10
CA CYS A 536 -14.00 14.49 -8.83
C CYS A 536 -14.82 15.72 -9.26
N ASP A 537 -15.62 15.64 -10.31
CA ASP A 537 -16.31 16.82 -10.85
C ASP A 537 -17.68 17.08 -10.20
N SER A 538 -18.22 18.28 -10.39
CA SER A 538 -19.47 18.69 -9.78
C SER A 538 -20.70 18.03 -10.42
N PRO A 539 -21.81 17.90 -9.67
CA PRO A 539 -23.12 17.50 -10.23
C PRO A 539 -23.51 18.31 -11.47
N ASP A 540 -23.24 19.62 -11.47
CA ASP A 540 -23.58 20.51 -12.57
C ASP A 540 -22.80 20.22 -13.84
N GLU A 541 -21.53 19.82 -13.68
CA GLU A 541 -20.68 19.46 -14.81
C GLU A 541 -21.09 18.10 -15.39
N TYR A 542 -21.33 17.08 -14.55
CA TYR A 542 -21.79 15.78 -15.01
C TYR A 542 -23.13 15.83 -15.71
N ARG A 543 -24.06 16.69 -15.29
CA ARG A 543 -25.37 16.88 -15.96
C ARG A 543 -25.27 17.39 -17.39
N LYS A 544 -24.12 17.97 -17.79
CA LYS A 544 -23.86 18.34 -19.19
C LYS A 544 -23.58 17.12 -20.08
N TYR A 545 -23.21 15.98 -19.47
CA TYR A 545 -22.76 14.78 -20.17
C TYR A 545 -23.44 13.49 -19.64
N PRO A 546 -24.78 13.35 -19.77
CA PRO A 546 -25.52 12.25 -19.13
C PRO A 546 -25.12 10.86 -19.63
N ASP A 547 -24.70 10.72 -20.88
CA ASP A 547 -24.27 9.42 -21.44
C ASP A 547 -22.90 9.00 -20.88
N ILE A 548 -22.02 9.96 -20.64
CA ILE A 548 -20.73 9.72 -20.00
C ILE A 548 -20.92 9.26 -18.57
N LEU A 549 -21.81 9.90 -17.84
CA LEU A 549 -22.14 9.53 -16.47
C LEU A 549 -22.66 8.10 -16.37
N LYS A 550 -23.58 7.71 -17.28
CA LYS A 550 -24.08 6.32 -17.37
C LYS A 550 -22.93 5.33 -17.58
N LEU A 551 -22.03 5.61 -18.53
CA LEU A 551 -20.89 4.74 -18.84
C LEU A 551 -19.95 4.60 -17.63
N SER A 552 -19.66 5.69 -16.92
CA SER A 552 -18.81 5.68 -15.73
C SER A 552 -19.40 4.86 -14.58
N LEU A 553 -20.73 4.69 -14.53
CA LEU A 553 -21.43 3.97 -13.46
C LEU A 553 -21.58 2.47 -13.74
N ILE A 554 -21.62 2.04 -15.01
CA ILE A 554 -21.84 0.64 -15.39
C ILE A 554 -20.75 -0.28 -14.83
N HIS A 555 -19.50 0.15 -14.81
CA HIS A 555 -18.36 -0.70 -14.45
C HIS A 555 -18.12 -0.89 -12.94
N ILE A 556 -18.86 -0.21 -12.07
CA ILE A 556 -18.68 -0.31 -10.61
C ILE A 556 -19.98 -0.67 -9.86
N SER A 557 -21.13 -0.64 -10.55
CA SER A 557 -22.43 -0.88 -9.90
C SER A 557 -22.78 -2.37 -9.74
N GLU A 558 -22.05 -3.27 -10.38
CA GLU A 558 -22.24 -4.69 -10.14
C GLU A 558 -21.16 -5.20 -9.17
N PRO A 559 -21.53 -5.49 -7.91
CA PRO A 559 -20.68 -6.35 -7.10
C PRO A 559 -20.51 -7.66 -7.88
N THR A 560 -19.30 -8.19 -7.92
CA THR A 560 -18.95 -9.46 -8.56
C THR A 560 -19.65 -10.69 -7.93
N ARG A 561 -20.77 -10.53 -7.24
CA ARG A 561 -21.66 -11.61 -6.81
C ARG A 561 -22.56 -12.00 -8.00
N PRO A 562 -22.50 -13.25 -8.52
CA PRO A 562 -23.50 -13.69 -9.46
C PRO A 562 -24.86 -13.70 -8.77
N GLU A 563 -25.87 -13.21 -9.47
CA GLU A 563 -27.22 -13.69 -9.23
C GLU A 563 -27.19 -15.21 -9.34
N PRO A 564 -27.79 -15.98 -8.39
CA PRO A 564 -27.98 -17.40 -8.61
C PRO A 564 -28.75 -17.57 -9.91
N ILE A 565 -28.17 -18.30 -10.84
CA ILE A 565 -28.86 -18.74 -12.05
C ILE A 565 -30.01 -19.61 -11.57
N SER A 566 -31.22 -19.05 -11.62
CA SER A 566 -32.49 -19.77 -11.34
C SER A 566 -32.77 -20.79 -12.41
#